data_697795ba665f7b0aee6bfdb6b56911bc
#
_entry.id   697795ba665f7b0aee6bfdb6b56911bc
#
_cell.length_a   1.000
_cell.length_b   1.000
_cell.length_c   1.000
_cell.angle_alpha   90.00
_cell.angle_beta   90.00
_cell.angle_gamma   90.00
#
_symmetry.space_group_name_H-M   'P 1'
#
loop_
_entity.id
_entity.type
_entity.pdbx_description
1 polymer ?
#
loop_
_entity_poly.entity_id
_entity_poly.type
_entity_poly.pdbx_seq_one_letter_code
_entity_poly.pdbx_strand_id
1 'polypeptide(L)'
;MDSQTEQNPWVIRSDFSDTAKWEHICKLISAPQGEDEFFAHVQYVNDSKYQGHSPQDLVLSLPDTYRHEFCFVVDQECVQKQEHPLLVIGFYPSDDESFGRLPRDTPPSDILTFRALPSQIQGIENNLSIANMDYEDFSDSVDGDGIFRGFS
;
A
#
# COMPACT_ATOMS: atom_id res chain seq x y z
N MET A 1 -20.85 4.94 15.07
CA MET A 1 -20.24 4.77 14.79
C MET A 1 -19.47 3.72 14.53
N ASP A 2 -19.36 3.31 14.18
CA ASP A 2 -18.71 2.25 13.92
C ASP A 2 -17.77 2.29 12.87
N SER A 3 -17.78 3.18 12.12
CA SER A 3 -16.85 3.36 11.04
C SER A 3 -15.43 3.37 11.50
N GLN A 4 -15.20 3.74 12.70
CA GLN A 4 -13.85 3.76 13.20
C GLN A 4 -13.27 2.35 13.33
N THR A 5 -14.10 1.34 13.30
CA THR A 5 -13.60 -0.03 13.34
C THR A 5 -13.35 -0.58 11.95
N GLU A 6 -13.73 0.18 10.92
CA GLU A 6 -13.62 -0.24 9.53
C GLU A 6 -12.55 0.53 8.80
N GLN A 7 -11.45 0.81 9.47
CA GLN A 7 -10.36 1.56 8.85
C GLN A 7 -9.83 0.80 7.64
N ASN A 8 -9.82 1.46 6.50
CA ASN A 8 -9.29 0.88 5.26
C ASN A 8 -7.77 1.02 5.21
N PRO A 9 -7.08 0.15 4.47
CA PRO A 9 -5.64 0.33 4.25
C PRO A 9 -5.35 1.71 3.65
N TRP A 10 -4.23 2.29 4.03
CA TRP A 10 -3.85 3.64 3.62
C TRP A 10 -3.12 3.65 2.29
N VAL A 11 -3.42 4.66 1.47
CA VAL A 11 -2.60 5.09 0.34
C VAL A 11 -2.01 6.43 0.75
N ILE A 12 -0.73 6.45 1.04
CA ILE A 12 -0.06 7.61 1.62
C ILE A 12 0.68 8.38 0.54
N ARG A 13 0.43 9.69 0.48
CA ARG A 13 1.19 10.56 -0.41
C ARG A 13 2.48 10.98 0.28
N SER A 14 3.62 10.64 -0.33
CA SER A 14 4.92 11.05 0.20
C SER A 14 5.70 11.96 -0.77
N ASP A 15 5.18 12.19 -1.97
CA ASP A 15 5.77 13.13 -2.92
C ASP A 15 4.73 14.20 -3.26
N PHE A 16 5.04 15.43 -2.90
CA PHE A 16 4.11 16.55 -3.07
C PHE A 16 4.51 17.47 -4.22
N SER A 17 5.37 16.99 -5.14
CA SER A 17 5.88 17.81 -6.23
C SER A 17 4.83 18.08 -7.32
N ASP A 18 3.79 17.22 -7.45
CA ASP A 18 2.82 17.36 -8.53
C ASP A 18 1.45 16.91 -8.07
N THR A 19 0.62 17.85 -7.65
CA THR A 19 -0.71 17.57 -7.14
C THR A 19 -1.63 17.00 -8.21
N ALA A 20 -1.48 17.43 -9.47
CA ALA A 20 -2.32 16.91 -10.54
C ALA A 20 -2.07 15.42 -10.76
N LYS A 21 -0.81 14.99 -10.68
CA LYS A 21 -0.49 13.57 -10.81
C LYS A 21 -1.00 12.77 -9.63
N TRP A 22 -0.88 13.32 -8.42
CA TRP A 22 -1.46 12.67 -7.24
C TRP A 22 -2.96 12.41 -7.45
N GLU A 23 -3.68 13.43 -7.91
CA GLU A 23 -5.12 13.29 -8.13
C GLU A 23 -5.43 12.29 -9.24
N HIS A 24 -4.61 12.28 -10.28
CA HIS A 24 -4.75 11.32 -11.37
C HIS A 24 -4.55 9.88 -10.87
N ILE A 25 -3.53 9.66 -10.06
CA ILE A 25 -3.24 8.33 -9.51
C ILE A 25 -4.39 7.88 -8.63
N CYS A 26 -4.93 8.78 -7.79
CA CYS A 26 -6.07 8.44 -6.96
C CYS A 26 -7.29 8.04 -7.81
N LYS A 27 -7.49 8.71 -8.93
CA LYS A 27 -8.59 8.35 -9.84
C LYS A 27 -8.39 6.97 -10.45
N LEU A 28 -7.15 6.64 -10.81
CA LEU A 28 -6.85 5.32 -11.36
C LEU A 28 -7.13 4.23 -10.33
N ILE A 29 -6.78 4.46 -9.07
CA ILE A 29 -7.02 3.48 -8.01
C ILE A 29 -8.52 3.35 -7.74
N SER A 30 -9.26 4.47 -7.77
CA SER A 30 -10.69 4.49 -7.46
C SER A 30 -11.57 3.96 -8.57
N ALA A 31 -11.02 3.78 -9.78
CA ALA A 31 -11.79 3.27 -10.90
C ALA A 31 -12.09 1.79 -10.69
N PRO A 32 -13.20 1.28 -11.28
CA PRO A 32 -13.48 -0.15 -11.22
C PRO A 32 -12.31 -0.96 -11.80
N GLN A 33 -12.00 -2.08 -11.16
CA GLN A 33 -10.83 -2.87 -11.51
C GLN A 33 -11.23 -4.32 -11.75
N GLY A 34 -10.50 -4.97 -12.66
CA GLY A 34 -10.71 -6.36 -12.99
C GLY A 34 -11.96 -6.58 -13.83
N GLU A 35 -12.22 -7.83 -14.19
CA GLU A 35 -13.37 -8.18 -15.04
C GLU A 35 -14.69 -7.91 -14.34
N ASP A 36 -14.72 -8.05 -13.02
CA ASP A 36 -15.92 -7.84 -12.22
C ASP A 36 -16.09 -6.39 -11.80
N GLU A 37 -15.16 -5.52 -12.17
CA GLU A 37 -15.23 -4.08 -11.91
C GLU A 37 -15.39 -3.77 -10.42
N PHE A 38 -14.57 -4.39 -9.58
CA PHE A 38 -14.55 -4.12 -8.15
C PHE A 38 -13.82 -2.82 -7.83
N PHE A 39 -14.20 -2.19 -6.73
CA PHE A 39 -13.57 -0.96 -6.27
C PHE A 39 -12.61 -1.26 -5.11
N ALA A 40 -11.47 -0.59 -5.10
CA ALA A 40 -10.53 -0.69 -3.99
C ALA A 40 -11.10 0.03 -2.77
N HIS A 41 -10.93 -0.57 -1.60
CA HIS A 41 -11.35 0.02 -0.33
C HIS A 41 -10.11 0.53 0.39
N VAL A 42 -9.72 1.74 0.09
CA VAL A 42 -8.52 2.36 0.65
C VAL A 42 -8.85 3.76 1.17
N GLN A 43 -8.02 4.24 2.07
CA GLN A 43 -8.11 5.58 2.60
C GLN A 43 -6.91 6.39 2.08
N TYR A 44 -7.19 7.49 1.39
CA TYR A 44 -6.13 8.35 0.86
C TYR A 44 -5.65 9.29 1.95
N VAL A 45 -4.34 9.30 2.20
CA VAL A 45 -3.73 10.11 3.23
C VAL A 45 -2.86 11.18 2.55
N ASN A 46 -3.37 12.40 2.53
CA ASN A 46 -2.74 13.54 1.87
C ASN A 46 -2.31 14.54 2.93
N ASP A 47 -1.15 14.28 3.56
CA ASP A 47 -0.65 15.09 4.65
C ASP A 47 0.82 15.36 4.41
N SER A 48 1.19 16.64 4.29
CA SER A 48 2.54 17.04 3.94
C SER A 48 3.60 16.58 4.94
N LYS A 49 3.21 16.16 6.14
CA LYS A 49 4.19 15.65 7.10
C LYS A 49 4.91 14.40 6.59
N TYR A 50 4.33 13.72 5.61
CA TYR A 50 4.95 12.52 5.05
C TYR A 50 5.87 12.81 3.87
N GLN A 51 6.05 14.08 3.51
CA GLN A 51 6.92 14.44 2.39
C GLN A 51 8.31 13.84 2.57
N GLY A 52 8.73 13.05 1.58
CA GLY A 52 10.08 12.50 1.55
C GLY A 52 10.34 11.34 2.51
N HIS A 53 9.31 10.84 3.18
CA HIS A 53 9.49 9.72 4.12
C HIS A 53 9.91 8.44 3.38
N SER A 54 10.88 7.74 3.95
CA SER A 54 11.25 6.39 3.50
C SER A 54 10.20 5.38 3.96
N PRO A 55 10.19 4.15 3.43
CA PRO A 55 9.29 3.12 3.94
C PRO A 55 9.40 2.94 5.45
N GLN A 56 10.63 2.94 5.99
CA GLN A 56 10.83 2.80 7.42
C GLN A 56 10.21 3.96 8.19
N ASP A 57 10.41 5.19 7.70
CA ASP A 57 9.84 6.37 8.35
C ASP A 57 8.32 6.33 8.34
N LEU A 58 7.73 5.87 7.24
CA LEU A 58 6.28 5.76 7.13
C LEU A 58 5.73 4.75 8.14
N VAL A 59 6.38 3.59 8.25
CA VAL A 59 5.94 2.56 9.18
C VAL A 59 6.02 3.07 10.61
N LEU A 60 7.10 3.77 10.96
CA LEU A 60 7.27 4.35 12.30
C LEU A 60 6.19 5.39 12.61
N SER A 61 5.61 6.00 11.59
CA SER A 61 4.61 7.06 11.76
C SER A 61 3.17 6.54 11.82
N LEU A 62 2.96 5.24 11.63
CA LEU A 62 1.60 4.69 11.65
C LEU A 62 1.02 4.75 13.06
N PRO A 63 -0.27 5.11 13.19
CA PRO A 63 -0.89 5.18 14.51
C PRO A 63 -1.13 3.80 15.11
N ASP A 64 -1.31 3.75 16.43
CA ASP A 64 -1.63 2.50 17.14
C ASP A 64 -2.88 1.85 16.62
N THR A 65 -3.79 2.65 16.06
CA THR A 65 -5.08 2.17 15.58
C THR A 65 -5.00 1.53 14.19
N TYR A 66 -3.85 1.64 13.52
CA TYR A 66 -3.69 1.04 12.20
C TYR A 66 -3.59 -0.48 12.37
N ARG A 67 -4.54 -1.21 11.78
CA ARG A 67 -4.68 -2.65 12.01
C ARG A 67 -4.30 -3.52 10.82
N HIS A 68 -3.90 -2.90 9.72
CA HIS A 68 -3.49 -3.67 8.55
C HIS A 68 -2.01 -3.97 8.60
N GLU A 69 -1.60 -5.01 7.90
CA GLU A 69 -0.20 -5.45 7.85
C GLU A 69 0.51 -4.94 6.60
N PHE A 70 -0.11 -4.01 5.91
CA PHE A 70 0.44 -3.44 4.68
C PHE A 70 -0.13 -2.04 4.46
N CYS A 71 0.56 -1.26 3.61
CA CYS A 71 0.03 0.02 3.15
C CYS A 71 0.60 0.32 1.77
N PHE A 72 0.04 1.33 1.11
CA PHE A 72 0.47 1.74 -0.22
C PHE A 72 1.02 3.16 -0.14
N VAL A 73 1.98 3.48 -1.02
CA VAL A 73 2.62 4.80 -1.02
C VAL A 73 2.73 5.33 -2.43
N VAL A 74 2.33 6.59 -2.61
CA VAL A 74 2.57 7.34 -3.83
C VAL A 74 3.80 8.20 -3.59
N ASP A 75 4.95 7.67 -3.93
CA ASP A 75 6.24 8.32 -3.74
C ASP A 75 6.74 8.95 -5.04
N GLN A 76 7.96 9.46 -5.02
CA GLN A 76 8.53 10.14 -6.18
C GLN A 76 8.56 9.23 -7.40
N GLU A 77 8.98 7.99 -7.24
CA GLU A 77 9.06 7.07 -8.37
C GLU A 77 7.66 6.81 -8.96
N CYS A 78 6.66 6.66 -8.12
CA CYS A 78 5.30 6.45 -8.56
C CYS A 78 4.80 7.65 -9.38
N VAL A 79 5.09 8.86 -8.91
CA VAL A 79 4.65 10.08 -9.59
C VAL A 79 5.37 10.24 -10.93
N GLN A 80 6.65 9.95 -10.99
CA GLN A 80 7.47 10.21 -12.17
C GLN A 80 7.35 9.16 -13.26
N LYS A 81 7.12 7.91 -12.91
CA LYS A 81 7.03 6.86 -13.92
C LYS A 81 5.66 6.88 -14.60
N GLN A 82 5.67 6.56 -15.88
CA GLN A 82 4.46 6.63 -16.70
C GLN A 82 3.36 5.70 -16.21
N GLU A 83 3.72 4.52 -15.73
CA GLU A 83 2.74 3.55 -15.25
C GLU A 83 2.27 3.83 -13.81
N HIS A 84 2.90 4.79 -13.14
CA HIS A 84 2.56 5.18 -11.76
C HIS A 84 2.55 3.99 -10.80
N PRO A 85 3.66 3.23 -10.70
CA PRO A 85 3.67 2.06 -9.82
C PRO A 85 3.75 2.48 -8.35
N LEU A 86 2.72 2.13 -7.58
CA LEU A 86 2.70 2.41 -6.15
C LEU A 86 3.69 1.51 -5.43
N LEU A 87 4.26 2.03 -4.35
CA LEU A 87 5.05 1.22 -3.45
C LEU A 87 4.10 0.49 -2.51
N VAL A 88 4.27 -0.80 -2.35
CA VAL A 88 3.48 -1.62 -1.44
C VAL A 88 4.40 -2.05 -0.31
N ILE A 89 4.10 -1.59 0.90
CA ILE A 89 4.92 -1.90 2.08
C ILE A 89 4.21 -2.95 2.90
N GLY A 90 4.91 -4.05 3.19
CA GLY A 90 4.42 -5.09 4.08
C GLY A 90 5.23 -5.10 5.36
N PHE A 91 4.54 -5.24 6.49
CA PHE A 91 5.21 -5.18 7.80
C PHE A 91 4.57 -6.15 8.79
N TYR A 92 4.02 -7.24 8.29
CA TYR A 92 3.44 -8.22 9.19
C TYR A 92 4.54 -9.13 9.75
N PRO A 93 4.28 -9.71 10.93
CA PRO A 93 5.29 -10.54 11.57
C PRO A 93 5.52 -11.85 10.80
N SER A 94 6.77 -12.27 10.81
CA SER A 94 7.14 -13.54 10.17
C SER A 94 7.12 -14.70 11.15
N ASP A 95 6.83 -14.44 12.43
CA ASP A 95 6.82 -15.49 13.46
C ASP A 95 5.86 -15.14 14.58
N ASP A 96 5.65 -16.09 15.50
CA ASP A 96 4.70 -15.91 16.59
C ASP A 96 5.15 -14.90 17.63
N GLU A 97 6.43 -14.58 17.69
CA GLU A 97 6.92 -13.64 18.68
C GLU A 97 6.47 -12.22 18.42
N SER A 98 6.09 -11.92 17.19
CA SER A 98 5.62 -10.59 16.85
C SER A 98 4.12 -10.44 16.97
N PHE A 99 3.43 -11.45 17.46
CA PHE A 99 1.99 -11.38 17.65
C PHE A 99 1.65 -10.23 18.61
N GLY A 100 0.73 -9.37 18.18
CA GLY A 100 0.35 -8.21 18.98
C GLY A 100 1.24 -7.00 18.81
N ARG A 101 2.31 -7.13 18.03
CA ARG A 101 3.20 -6.01 17.76
C ARG A 101 2.47 -4.95 16.93
N LEU A 102 2.68 -3.67 17.29
CA LEU A 102 2.11 -2.58 16.50
C LEU A 102 2.88 -2.44 15.19
N PRO A 103 2.22 -2.06 14.09
CA PRO A 103 2.92 -1.84 12.82
C PRO A 103 4.11 -0.90 12.96
N ARG A 104 3.99 0.18 13.75
CA ARG A 104 5.06 1.16 13.91
C ARG A 104 6.27 0.58 14.64
N ASP A 105 6.13 -0.56 15.31
CA ASP A 105 7.23 -1.21 16.02
C ASP A 105 7.92 -2.26 15.16
N THR A 106 7.60 -2.33 13.88
CA THR A 106 8.21 -3.30 12.96
C THR A 106 9.69 -3.00 12.78
N PRO A 107 10.59 -3.97 13.06
CA PRO A 107 12.02 -3.76 12.81
C PRO A 107 12.26 -3.53 11.31
N PRO A 108 13.31 -2.76 10.96
CA PRO A 108 13.62 -2.54 9.54
C PRO A 108 13.77 -3.82 8.72
N SER A 109 14.29 -4.88 9.34
CA SER A 109 14.50 -6.15 8.64
C SER A 109 13.20 -6.85 8.29
N ASP A 110 12.09 -6.49 8.94
CA ASP A 110 10.78 -7.08 8.67
C ASP A 110 9.94 -6.23 7.73
N ILE A 111 10.44 -5.10 7.27
CA ILE A 111 9.74 -4.23 6.33
C ILE A 111 10.05 -4.68 4.91
N LEU A 112 9.03 -5.08 4.17
CA LEU A 112 9.16 -5.60 2.82
C LEU A 112 8.51 -4.64 1.84
N THR A 113 9.01 -4.58 0.61
CA THR A 113 8.45 -3.70 -0.41
C THR A 113 8.43 -4.38 -1.78
N PHE A 114 7.41 -4.04 -2.56
CA PHE A 114 7.39 -4.25 -3.99
C PHE A 114 6.53 -3.15 -4.59
N ARG A 115 6.40 -3.10 -5.91
CA ARG A 115 5.57 -2.09 -6.55
C ARG A 115 4.44 -2.73 -7.30
N ALA A 116 3.33 -1.99 -7.48
CA ALA A 116 2.15 -2.49 -8.18
C ALA A 116 1.48 -1.36 -8.94
N LEU A 117 0.90 -1.68 -10.08
CA LEU A 117 0.15 -0.70 -10.87
C LEU A 117 -1.12 -0.30 -10.14
N PRO A 118 -1.61 0.94 -10.35
CA PRO A 118 -2.88 1.36 -9.75
C PRO A 118 -4.03 0.38 -10.03
N SER A 119 -4.04 -0.24 -11.20
CA SER A 119 -5.10 -1.19 -11.57
C SER A 119 -5.06 -2.49 -10.79
N GLN A 120 -4.01 -2.74 -10.02
CA GLN A 120 -3.88 -3.96 -9.23
C GLN A 120 -4.17 -3.76 -7.76
N ILE A 121 -4.41 -2.52 -7.33
CA ILE A 121 -4.55 -2.20 -5.91
C ILE A 121 -5.77 -2.87 -5.30
N GLN A 122 -6.89 -2.94 -6.03
CA GLN A 122 -8.10 -3.57 -5.51
C GLN A 122 -7.85 -5.05 -5.19
N GLY A 123 -7.23 -5.77 -6.12
CA GLY A 123 -6.96 -7.20 -5.90
C GLY A 123 -6.02 -7.44 -4.74
N ILE A 124 -4.97 -6.62 -4.63
CA ILE A 124 -4.01 -6.74 -3.54
C ILE A 124 -4.70 -6.43 -2.21
N GLU A 125 -5.40 -5.30 -2.15
CA GLU A 125 -6.04 -4.85 -0.92
C GLU A 125 -7.06 -5.87 -0.44
N ASN A 126 -7.93 -6.34 -1.33
CA ASN A 126 -8.98 -7.26 -0.96
C ASN A 126 -8.42 -8.60 -0.48
N ASN A 127 -7.49 -9.18 -1.23
CA ASN A 127 -6.98 -10.50 -0.90
C ASN A 127 -6.13 -10.51 0.36
N LEU A 128 -5.39 -9.43 0.62
CA LEU A 128 -4.62 -9.33 1.86
C LEU A 128 -5.54 -9.06 3.05
N SER A 129 -6.57 -8.23 2.88
CA SER A 129 -7.48 -7.87 3.97
C SER A 129 -8.29 -9.05 4.48
N ILE A 130 -8.67 -9.97 3.58
CA ILE A 130 -9.45 -11.15 3.99
C ILE A 130 -8.57 -12.37 4.20
N ALA A 131 -7.24 -12.19 4.18
CA ALA A 131 -6.26 -13.25 4.38
C ALA A 131 -6.43 -14.41 3.39
N ASN A 132 -6.92 -14.11 2.19
CA ASN A 132 -7.06 -15.10 1.13
C ASN A 132 -5.74 -15.39 0.43
N MET A 133 -4.85 -14.40 0.41
CA MET A 133 -3.50 -14.52 -0.15
C MET A 133 -2.52 -13.86 0.80
N ASP A 134 -1.26 -14.26 0.72
CA ASP A 134 -0.20 -13.67 1.50
C ASP A 134 0.53 -12.59 0.71
N TYR A 135 1.21 -11.71 1.43
CA TYR A 135 1.99 -10.65 0.81
C TYR A 135 2.96 -11.21 -0.24
N GLU A 136 3.61 -12.34 0.08
CA GLU A 136 4.60 -12.95 -0.81
C GLU A 136 3.99 -13.47 -2.11
N ASP A 137 2.70 -13.80 -2.10
CA ASP A 137 2.05 -14.23 -3.35
C ASP A 137 2.13 -13.14 -4.41
N PHE A 138 2.08 -11.89 -3.99
CA PHE A 138 2.20 -10.74 -4.90
C PHE A 138 3.65 -10.37 -5.16
N SER A 139 4.46 -10.28 -4.09
CA SER A 139 5.85 -9.85 -4.24
C SER A 139 6.66 -10.83 -5.06
N ASP A 140 6.32 -12.12 -5.03
CA ASP A 140 7.01 -13.14 -5.82
C ASP A 140 6.53 -13.18 -7.26
N SER A 141 5.47 -12.43 -7.59
CA SER A 141 4.89 -12.43 -8.94
C SER A 141 5.16 -11.14 -9.70
N VAL A 142 6.09 -10.32 -9.20
CA VAL A 142 6.46 -9.09 -9.91
C VAL A 142 7.24 -9.42 -11.17
N ASP A 143 7.20 -8.48 -12.14
CA ASP A 143 8.03 -8.58 -13.33
C ASP A 143 9.49 -8.29 -13.00
N GLY A 144 10.37 -8.40 -14.00
CA GLY A 144 11.79 -8.21 -13.75
C GLY A 144 12.16 -6.85 -13.21
N ASP A 145 11.29 -5.86 -13.36
CA ASP A 145 11.53 -4.50 -12.84
C ASP A 145 10.95 -4.28 -11.44
N GLY A 146 10.43 -5.33 -10.81
CA GLY A 146 9.92 -5.24 -9.46
C GLY A 146 8.48 -4.74 -9.36
N ILE A 147 7.76 -4.68 -10.48
CA ILE A 147 6.40 -4.16 -10.52
C ILE A 147 5.42 -5.32 -10.76
N PHE A 148 4.40 -5.39 -9.91
CA PHE A 148 3.32 -6.36 -10.08
C PHE A 148 2.29 -5.79 -11.06
N ARG A 149 2.10 -6.49 -12.17
CA ARG A 149 1.15 -6.08 -13.21
C ARG A 149 0.00 -7.07 -13.38
N GLY A 150 -0.16 -7.95 -12.41
CA GLY A 150 -1.20 -8.98 -12.45
C GLY A 150 -0.58 -10.36 -12.58
N PHE A 151 -1.35 -11.37 -12.23
CA PHE A 151 -0.91 -12.76 -12.42
C PHE A 151 -1.04 -13.14 -13.89
N SER A 152 -0.06 -13.87 -14.38
CA SER A 152 -0.08 -14.33 -15.77
C SER A 152 -0.32 -15.82 -15.85
#